data_c98a3213e2814a6628aa288ab26052f9
#
_entry.id   c98a3213e2814a6628aa288ab26052f9
#
_cell.length_a   1.000
_cell.length_b   1.000
_cell.length_c   1.000
_cell.angle_alpha   90.00
_cell.angle_beta   90.00
_cell.angle_gamma   90.00
#
_symmetry.space_group_name_H-M   'P 1'
#
loop_
_entity.id
_entity.type
_entity.pdbx_description
1 polymer ?
#
loop_
_entity_poly.entity_id
_entity_poly.type
_entity_poly.pdbx_seq_one_letter_code
_entity_poly.pdbx_strand_id
1 'polypeptide(L)'
;MRIVVDVAPLSHARTGVGNYVRGSLLGLAEAGGHELVAFAPASRRGKREIEQALDGLAVQRRMPVVPAAHALRTAWSRAGRPPVERVVGRFDVLHFGDWWFPPQRGGLRSTMVHDLVPLHHPEWVHARTGRMHTAKYAHAARTCDVVIANSRFTADDVAATLDVPRERIHVAYPGVGPEFRPDGVRADLGRPYALTVATLEPRKNLSTLLVAHARLDAELALAVSGAAGWGRQPSLEAPGVVQLGYTSPAELPALYRGASVLVYPSLFEGFGMPVLEAMACGVPVVASSHPSLDEACGDAALRADPLDPDAIADAVRQALERSRELAACGAEHVRSFTWLENARAHLAAWESR
;
A
#
# COMPACT_ATOMS: atom_id res chain seq x y z
N MET A 1 -11.38 -16.63 16.96
CA MET A 1 -10.09 -17.16 16.43
C MET A 1 -8.93 -16.47 17.10
N ARG A 2 -7.79 -17.17 17.21
CA ARG A 2 -6.51 -16.57 17.54
C ARG A 2 -5.70 -16.34 16.26
N ILE A 3 -5.50 -15.08 15.89
CA ILE A 3 -4.95 -14.66 14.61
C ILE A 3 -3.57 -14.05 14.82
N VAL A 4 -2.55 -14.63 14.20
CA VAL A 4 -1.18 -14.12 14.20
C VAL A 4 -0.93 -13.39 12.89
N VAL A 5 -0.57 -12.11 12.98
CA VAL A 5 -0.28 -11.26 11.82
C VAL A 5 1.20 -10.88 11.81
N ASP A 6 1.87 -11.11 10.70
CA ASP A 6 3.23 -10.64 10.48
C ASP A 6 3.27 -9.12 10.35
N VAL A 7 3.98 -8.47 11.27
CA VAL A 7 4.14 -7.01 11.30
C VAL A 7 5.56 -6.57 10.93
N ALA A 8 6.34 -7.43 10.29
CA ALA A 8 7.68 -7.08 9.83
C ALA A 8 7.74 -5.84 8.92
N PRO A 9 6.73 -5.58 8.04
CA PRO A 9 6.71 -4.34 7.25
C PRO A 9 6.70 -3.05 8.07
N LEU A 10 6.23 -3.09 9.30
CA LEU A 10 6.22 -1.93 10.21
C LEU A 10 7.58 -1.64 10.86
N SER A 11 8.61 -2.46 10.61
CA SER A 11 9.96 -2.27 11.17
C SER A 11 10.79 -1.16 10.48
N HIS A 12 10.21 -0.46 9.54
CA HIS A 12 10.79 0.62 8.75
C HIS A 12 9.82 1.79 8.64
N ALA A 13 10.26 2.91 8.05
CA ALA A 13 9.38 4.01 7.66
C ALA A 13 8.19 3.45 6.85
N ARG A 14 6.98 3.85 7.23
CA ARG A 14 5.75 3.27 6.65
C ARG A 14 5.62 3.64 5.17
N THR A 15 5.45 2.62 4.36
CA THR A 15 5.09 2.68 2.94
C THR A 15 3.68 2.09 2.77
N GLY A 16 3.20 1.96 1.54
CA GLY A 16 1.89 1.37 1.24
C GLY A 16 1.66 0.01 1.92
N VAL A 17 2.65 -0.90 1.89
CA VAL A 17 2.56 -2.21 2.56
C VAL A 17 2.41 -2.06 4.08
N GLY A 18 3.22 -1.19 4.69
CA GLY A 18 3.13 -0.92 6.14
C GLY A 18 1.79 -0.31 6.54
N ASN A 19 1.27 0.63 5.74
CA ASN A 19 -0.04 1.23 5.95
C ASN A 19 -1.16 0.18 5.86
N TYR A 20 -1.09 -0.72 4.87
CA TYR A 20 -2.04 -1.82 4.74
C TYR A 20 -2.03 -2.74 5.97
N VAL A 21 -0.87 -3.20 6.41
CA VAL A 21 -0.74 -4.09 7.59
C VAL A 21 -1.28 -3.43 8.84
N ARG A 22 -0.96 -2.16 9.08
CA ARG A 22 -1.48 -1.40 10.23
C ARG A 22 -2.98 -1.21 10.15
N GLY A 23 -3.48 -0.85 8.98
CA GLY A 23 -4.91 -0.62 8.75
C GLY A 23 -5.72 -1.92 8.90
N SER A 24 -5.24 -3.04 8.36
CA SER A 24 -5.89 -4.34 8.54
C SER A 24 -5.95 -4.75 10.02
N LEU A 25 -4.89 -4.51 10.80
CA LEU A 25 -4.92 -4.75 12.25
C LEU A 25 -5.89 -3.82 12.98
N LEU A 26 -6.01 -2.56 12.55
CA LEU A 26 -7.00 -1.62 13.08
C LEU A 26 -8.42 -2.16 12.85
N GLY A 27 -8.73 -2.53 11.61
CA GLY A 27 -10.04 -3.09 11.26
C GLY A 27 -10.35 -4.40 11.98
N LEU A 28 -9.37 -5.31 12.11
CA LEU A 28 -9.53 -6.55 12.86
C LEU A 28 -9.77 -6.30 14.36
N ALA A 29 -9.11 -5.31 14.95
CA ALA A 29 -9.33 -4.91 16.34
C ALA A 29 -10.73 -4.27 16.52
N GLU A 30 -11.18 -3.48 15.55
CA GLU A 30 -12.53 -2.88 15.54
C GLU A 30 -13.63 -3.94 15.36
N ALA A 31 -13.43 -4.93 14.49
CA ALA A 31 -14.36 -6.03 14.30
C ALA A 31 -14.55 -6.84 15.59
N GLY A 32 -13.53 -6.94 16.43
CA GLY A 32 -13.60 -7.61 17.72
C GLY A 32 -13.80 -9.13 17.64
N GLY A 33 -14.00 -9.77 18.80
CA GLY A 33 -14.30 -11.20 18.87
C GLY A 33 -13.11 -12.14 18.60
N HIS A 34 -11.89 -11.62 18.39
CA HIS A 34 -10.70 -12.39 18.04
C HIS A 34 -9.51 -11.99 18.92
N GLU A 35 -8.62 -12.95 19.18
CA GLU A 35 -7.35 -12.70 19.83
C GLU A 35 -6.30 -12.37 18.75
N LEU A 36 -5.84 -11.12 18.70
CA LEU A 36 -4.89 -10.64 17.72
C LEU A 36 -3.46 -10.65 18.28
N VAL A 37 -2.54 -11.23 17.53
CA VAL A 37 -1.11 -11.31 17.87
C VAL A 37 -0.28 -10.70 16.75
N ALA A 38 0.33 -9.54 16.99
CA ALA A 38 1.32 -8.94 16.12
C ALA A 38 2.67 -9.64 16.32
N PHE A 39 3.23 -10.20 15.27
CA PHE A 39 4.44 -11.00 15.32
C PHE A 39 5.49 -10.52 14.31
N ALA A 40 6.70 -10.29 14.78
CA ALA A 40 7.88 -10.14 13.93
C ALA A 40 9.18 -10.33 14.70
N PRO A 41 10.12 -11.17 14.27
CA PRO A 41 11.51 -11.06 14.71
C PRO A 41 12.09 -9.75 14.19
N ALA A 42 12.58 -8.88 15.06
CA ALA A 42 13.01 -7.54 14.69
C ALA A 42 14.33 -7.15 15.37
N SER A 43 15.06 -6.21 14.79
CA SER A 43 16.16 -5.53 15.48
C SER A 43 15.62 -4.63 16.59
N ARG A 44 16.47 -4.16 17.51
CA ARG A 44 16.06 -3.20 18.55
C ARG A 44 15.39 -1.94 17.97
N ARG A 45 15.91 -1.42 16.86
CA ARG A 45 15.31 -0.28 16.15
C ARG A 45 13.97 -0.68 15.52
N GLY A 46 13.94 -1.77 14.74
CA GLY A 46 12.72 -2.23 14.10
C GLY A 46 11.60 -2.55 15.09
N LYS A 47 11.92 -3.09 16.28
CA LYS A 47 10.93 -3.29 17.34
C LYS A 47 10.31 -1.97 17.80
N ARG A 48 11.11 -0.91 18.00
CA ARG A 48 10.59 0.41 18.39
C ARG A 48 9.66 1.00 17.31
N GLU A 49 10.05 0.90 16.04
CA GLU A 49 9.22 1.34 14.92
C GLU A 49 7.87 0.61 14.88
N ILE A 50 7.88 -0.73 15.08
CA ILE A 50 6.65 -1.54 15.15
C ILE A 50 5.81 -1.12 16.36
N GLU A 51 6.40 -0.97 17.54
CA GLU A 51 5.69 -0.57 18.77
C GLU A 51 5.00 0.79 18.59
N GLN A 52 5.69 1.75 17.98
CA GLN A 52 5.12 3.06 17.66
C GLN A 52 4.00 2.96 16.63
N ALA A 53 4.18 2.14 15.59
CA ALA A 53 3.16 1.95 14.56
C ALA A 53 1.89 1.26 15.10
N LEU A 54 2.03 0.42 16.13
CA LEU A 54 0.93 -0.30 16.78
C LEU A 54 0.38 0.42 18.01
N ASP A 55 0.83 1.64 18.29
CA ASP A 55 0.32 2.39 19.43
C ASP A 55 -1.18 2.63 19.31
N GLY A 56 -1.90 2.50 20.44
CA GLY A 56 -3.35 2.58 20.50
C GLY A 56 -4.11 1.35 19.98
N LEU A 57 -3.45 0.32 19.42
CA LEU A 57 -4.11 -0.91 18.99
C LEU A 57 -4.13 -1.98 20.06
N ALA A 58 -5.31 -2.58 20.30
CA ALA A 58 -5.53 -3.67 21.25
C ALA A 58 -5.05 -5.01 20.64
N VAL A 59 -3.73 -5.19 20.52
CA VAL A 59 -3.10 -6.40 19.98
C VAL A 59 -2.00 -6.91 20.90
N GLN A 60 -1.91 -8.23 21.07
CA GLN A 60 -0.76 -8.84 21.74
C GLN A 60 0.49 -8.68 20.87
N ARG A 61 1.63 -8.42 21.48
CA ARG A 61 2.89 -8.16 20.77
C ARG A 61 3.89 -9.27 21.05
N ARG A 62 4.35 -9.97 20.02
CA ARG A 62 5.37 -11.03 20.05
C ARG A 62 6.51 -10.68 19.12
N MET A 63 7.43 -9.84 19.60
CA MET A 63 8.54 -9.30 18.81
C MET A 63 9.88 -9.66 19.45
N PRO A 64 10.40 -10.89 19.23
CA PRO A 64 11.73 -11.26 19.70
C PRO A 64 12.78 -10.34 19.06
N VAL A 65 13.64 -9.78 19.93
CA VAL A 65 14.77 -8.96 19.47
C VAL A 65 15.89 -9.87 19.01
N VAL A 66 16.25 -9.73 17.74
CA VAL A 66 17.29 -10.55 17.11
C VAL A 66 18.27 -9.68 16.31
N PRO A 67 19.56 -9.98 16.36
CA PRO A 67 20.53 -9.33 15.48
C PRO A 67 20.25 -9.73 14.03
N ALA A 68 20.56 -8.84 13.09
CA ALA A 68 20.41 -9.12 11.65
C ALA A 68 19.04 -9.75 11.27
N ALA A 69 17.93 -9.16 11.81
CA ALA A 69 16.58 -9.72 11.72
C ALA A 69 16.17 -10.12 10.29
N HIS A 70 16.59 -9.36 9.27
CA HIS A 70 16.33 -9.68 7.88
C HIS A 70 17.00 -10.99 7.43
N ALA A 71 18.29 -11.18 7.76
CA ALA A 71 19.02 -12.41 7.43
C ALA A 71 18.43 -13.62 8.18
N LEU A 72 18.06 -13.43 9.46
CA LEU A 72 17.43 -14.47 10.24
C LEU A 72 16.08 -14.91 9.65
N ARG A 73 15.21 -13.97 9.29
CA ARG A 73 13.93 -14.27 8.63
C ARG A 73 14.13 -15.04 7.35
N THR A 74 15.10 -14.64 6.51
CA THR A 74 15.45 -15.36 5.28
C THR A 74 15.93 -16.79 5.55
N ALA A 75 16.83 -16.96 6.52
CA ALA A 75 17.35 -18.26 6.91
C ALA A 75 16.25 -19.17 7.49
N TRP A 76 15.37 -18.59 8.32
CA TRP A 76 14.28 -19.32 8.96
C TRP A 76 13.23 -19.80 7.96
N SER A 77 12.83 -18.96 6.99
CA SER A 77 11.94 -19.37 5.90
C SER A 77 12.50 -20.55 5.10
N ARG A 78 13.83 -20.55 4.86
CA ARG A 78 14.50 -21.62 4.11
C ARG A 78 14.69 -22.91 4.93
N ALA A 79 15.05 -22.76 6.20
CA ALA A 79 15.30 -23.91 7.10
C ALA A 79 14.01 -24.65 7.47
N GLY A 80 12.85 -23.99 7.40
CA GLY A 80 11.54 -24.57 7.73
C GLY A 80 11.38 -24.95 9.21
N ARG A 81 12.29 -24.57 10.09
CA ARG A 81 12.28 -24.91 11.53
C ARG A 81 13.15 -23.94 12.35
N PRO A 82 12.87 -23.78 13.69
CA PRO A 82 11.70 -24.32 14.38
C PRO A 82 10.41 -23.71 13.88
N PRO A 83 9.24 -24.36 14.08
CA PRO A 83 7.95 -23.78 13.71
C PRO A 83 7.64 -22.57 14.57
N VAL A 84 6.90 -21.60 14.00
CA VAL A 84 6.56 -20.32 14.61
C VAL A 84 5.74 -20.47 15.91
N GLU A 85 5.01 -21.56 16.05
CA GLU A 85 4.26 -21.93 17.27
C GLU A 85 5.14 -21.98 18.53
N ARG A 86 6.44 -22.21 18.37
CA ARG A 86 7.38 -22.15 19.52
C ARG A 86 7.55 -20.73 20.06
N VAL A 87 7.26 -19.72 19.26
CA VAL A 87 7.39 -18.29 19.63
C VAL A 87 6.05 -17.69 20.02
N VAL A 88 5.01 -17.98 19.25
CA VAL A 88 3.69 -17.34 19.41
C VAL A 88 2.65 -18.25 20.08
N GLY A 89 2.96 -19.55 20.28
CA GLY A 89 1.99 -20.54 20.75
C GLY A 89 1.09 -21.05 19.62
N ARG A 90 0.03 -21.80 19.96
CA ARG A 90 -0.97 -22.26 19.00
C ARG A 90 -1.81 -21.08 18.51
N PHE A 91 -2.26 -21.17 17.26
CA PHE A 91 -3.12 -20.17 16.60
C PHE A 91 -4.05 -20.86 15.59
N ASP A 92 -5.13 -20.18 15.22
CA ASP A 92 -6.04 -20.62 14.18
C ASP A 92 -5.58 -20.15 12.81
N VAL A 93 -5.04 -18.93 12.72
CA VAL A 93 -4.57 -18.31 11.47
C VAL A 93 -3.19 -17.68 11.66
N LEU A 94 -2.26 -17.94 10.70
CA LEU A 94 -1.05 -17.16 10.51
C LEU A 94 -1.16 -16.42 9.18
N HIS A 95 -1.19 -15.07 9.24
CA HIS A 95 -1.23 -14.20 8.07
C HIS A 95 0.09 -13.44 7.90
N PHE A 96 0.74 -13.60 6.74
CA PHE A 96 1.99 -12.92 6.41
C PHE A 96 1.88 -12.17 5.08
N GLY A 97 2.39 -10.94 5.05
CA GLY A 97 2.22 -10.03 3.91
C GLY A 97 3.50 -9.61 3.20
N ASP A 98 4.67 -9.87 3.81
CA ASP A 98 5.96 -9.44 3.29
C ASP A 98 6.65 -10.56 2.46
N TRP A 99 7.90 -10.35 2.07
CA TRP A 99 8.74 -11.24 1.27
C TRP A 99 9.14 -12.56 1.96
N TRP A 100 8.94 -12.71 3.27
CA TRP A 100 9.27 -13.92 4.02
C TRP A 100 8.03 -14.74 4.36
N PHE A 101 8.24 -16.01 4.68
CA PHE A 101 7.17 -16.94 5.03
C PHE A 101 7.57 -17.74 6.28
N PRO A 102 7.00 -17.44 7.45
CA PRO A 102 7.30 -18.14 8.69
C PRO A 102 6.93 -19.62 8.59
N PRO A 103 7.81 -20.56 9.00
CA PRO A 103 7.46 -21.98 9.03
C PRO A 103 6.40 -22.23 10.11
N GLN A 104 5.33 -22.94 9.77
CA GLN A 104 4.25 -23.34 10.68
C GLN A 104 3.91 -24.82 10.50
N ARG A 105 3.34 -25.45 11.53
CA ARG A 105 2.89 -26.85 11.52
C ARG A 105 1.38 -26.97 11.50
N GLY A 106 0.66 -26.08 12.18
CA GLY A 106 -0.80 -26.10 12.30
C GLY A 106 -1.40 -24.71 12.08
N GLY A 107 -2.71 -24.63 12.12
CA GLY A 107 -3.47 -23.44 11.79
C GLY A 107 -3.49 -23.15 10.29
N LEU A 108 -4.41 -22.31 9.87
CA LEU A 108 -4.59 -21.86 8.49
C LEU A 108 -3.40 -20.98 8.08
N ARG A 109 -2.84 -21.25 6.91
CA ARG A 109 -1.77 -20.46 6.31
C ARG A 109 -2.36 -19.45 5.34
N SER A 110 -2.25 -18.18 5.68
CA SER A 110 -2.78 -17.08 4.89
C SER A 110 -1.66 -16.11 4.48
N THR A 111 -1.71 -15.61 3.26
CA THR A 111 -0.75 -14.61 2.79
C THR A 111 -1.43 -13.47 2.08
N MET A 112 -0.79 -12.30 2.12
CA MET A 112 -1.13 -11.13 1.33
C MET A 112 -0.25 -11.05 0.07
N VAL A 113 -0.87 -10.77 -1.08
CA VAL A 113 -0.19 -10.37 -2.31
C VAL A 113 -0.66 -8.96 -2.66
N HIS A 114 0.26 -7.99 -2.61
CA HIS A 114 -0.05 -6.59 -2.92
C HIS A 114 -0.02 -6.30 -4.42
N ASP A 115 0.94 -6.88 -5.13
CA ASP A 115 1.10 -6.86 -6.59
C ASP A 115 2.05 -7.98 -7.02
N LEU A 116 2.20 -8.17 -8.32
CA LEU A 116 3.19 -9.07 -8.91
C LEU A 116 4.24 -8.31 -9.75
N VAL A 117 4.44 -7.02 -9.49
CA VAL A 117 5.49 -6.20 -10.15
C VAL A 117 6.84 -6.89 -10.21
N PRO A 118 7.34 -7.58 -9.16
CA PRO A 118 8.63 -8.28 -9.25
C PRO A 118 8.70 -9.41 -10.29
N LEU A 119 7.57 -9.91 -10.75
CA LEU A 119 7.50 -10.95 -11.80
C LEU A 119 7.31 -10.34 -13.18
N HIS A 120 6.44 -9.34 -13.32
CA HIS A 120 6.12 -8.70 -14.61
C HIS A 120 7.18 -7.70 -15.04
N HIS A 121 7.75 -6.99 -14.07
CA HIS A 121 8.69 -5.88 -14.27
C HIS A 121 9.92 -6.01 -13.37
N PRO A 122 10.73 -7.07 -13.53
CA PRO A 122 11.92 -7.31 -12.71
C PRO A 122 12.93 -6.16 -12.79
N GLU A 123 12.92 -5.38 -13.88
CA GLU A 123 13.74 -4.19 -14.09
C GLU A 123 13.35 -3.01 -13.18
N TRP A 124 12.14 -3.02 -12.62
CA TRP A 124 11.66 -1.98 -11.71
C TRP A 124 11.94 -2.28 -10.24
N VAL A 125 12.53 -3.41 -9.93
CA VAL A 125 12.84 -3.80 -8.56
C VAL A 125 14.31 -4.18 -8.40
N HIS A 126 14.85 -4.01 -7.20
CA HIS A 126 16.21 -4.49 -6.94
C HIS A 126 16.26 -6.02 -7.06
N ALA A 127 17.26 -6.56 -7.77
CA ALA A 127 17.35 -7.99 -8.09
C ALA A 127 17.25 -8.93 -6.87
N ARG A 128 17.77 -8.52 -5.70
CA ARG A 128 17.62 -9.27 -4.44
C ARG A 128 16.18 -9.30 -3.97
N THR A 129 15.49 -8.15 -4.01
CA THR A 129 14.07 -8.02 -3.64
C THR A 129 13.22 -8.88 -4.56
N GLY A 130 13.43 -8.80 -5.88
CA GLY A 130 12.74 -9.62 -6.87
C GLY A 130 12.84 -11.11 -6.56
N ARG A 131 14.06 -11.63 -6.33
CA ARG A 131 14.25 -13.07 -5.96
C ARG A 131 13.53 -13.46 -4.67
N MET A 132 13.47 -12.58 -3.69
CA MET A 132 12.79 -12.87 -2.41
C MET A 132 11.28 -12.94 -2.59
N HIS A 133 10.70 -12.00 -3.35
CA HIS A 133 9.27 -12.02 -3.67
C HIS A 133 8.89 -13.21 -4.55
N THR A 134 9.69 -13.54 -5.57
CA THR A 134 9.47 -14.75 -6.39
C THR A 134 9.43 -16.01 -5.54
N ALA A 135 10.37 -16.15 -4.58
CA ALA A 135 10.37 -17.28 -3.66
C ALA A 135 9.13 -17.32 -2.75
N LYS A 136 8.68 -16.16 -2.26
CA LYS A 136 7.45 -16.03 -1.46
C LYS A 136 6.22 -16.42 -2.28
N TYR A 137 6.08 -15.92 -3.50
CA TYR A 137 4.95 -16.23 -4.38
C TYR A 137 4.89 -17.72 -4.71
N ALA A 138 6.01 -18.33 -5.08
CA ALA A 138 6.09 -19.76 -5.31
C ALA A 138 5.75 -20.59 -4.05
N HIS A 139 6.13 -20.11 -2.86
CA HIS A 139 5.73 -20.73 -1.60
C HIS A 139 4.22 -20.59 -1.36
N ALA A 140 3.69 -19.38 -1.54
CA ALA A 140 2.26 -19.10 -1.34
C ALA A 140 1.37 -19.94 -2.26
N ALA A 141 1.71 -20.03 -3.55
CA ALA A 141 0.97 -20.83 -4.53
C ALA A 141 0.83 -22.30 -4.10
N ARG A 142 1.93 -22.87 -3.56
CA ARG A 142 1.96 -24.30 -3.18
C ARG A 142 1.36 -24.58 -1.80
N THR A 143 1.43 -23.66 -0.86
CA THR A 143 1.24 -24.00 0.57
C THR A 143 0.20 -23.16 1.30
N CYS A 144 -0.20 -22.00 0.79
CA CYS A 144 -1.19 -21.19 1.48
C CYS A 144 -2.61 -21.70 1.23
N ASP A 145 -3.38 -21.85 2.30
CA ASP A 145 -4.79 -22.20 2.25
C ASP A 145 -5.62 -21.04 1.70
N VAL A 146 -5.22 -19.81 2.06
CA VAL A 146 -5.85 -18.55 1.66
C VAL A 146 -4.80 -17.58 1.13
N VAL A 147 -5.06 -17.02 -0.04
CA VAL A 147 -4.31 -15.90 -0.62
C VAL A 147 -5.21 -14.68 -0.66
N ILE A 148 -4.82 -13.62 0.03
CA ILE A 148 -5.54 -12.35 0.00
C ILE A 148 -4.87 -11.44 -1.03
N ALA A 149 -5.67 -10.77 -1.86
CA ALA A 149 -5.26 -9.73 -2.78
C ALA A 149 -5.93 -8.40 -2.39
N ASN A 150 -5.28 -7.27 -2.65
CA ASN A 150 -5.79 -5.94 -2.34
C ASN A 150 -6.75 -5.38 -3.42
N SER A 151 -6.94 -6.09 -4.53
CA SER A 151 -7.82 -5.73 -5.63
C SER A 151 -8.24 -6.97 -6.41
N ARG A 152 -9.31 -6.87 -7.20
CA ARG A 152 -9.69 -7.90 -8.18
C ARG A 152 -8.63 -8.03 -9.27
N PHE A 153 -8.09 -6.89 -9.72
CA PHE A 153 -6.98 -6.87 -10.66
C PHE A 153 -5.81 -7.75 -10.17
N THR A 154 -5.34 -7.52 -8.93
CA THR A 154 -4.27 -8.35 -8.33
C THR A 154 -4.71 -9.80 -8.12
N ALA A 155 -5.97 -10.05 -7.76
CA ALA A 155 -6.49 -11.41 -7.58
C ALA A 155 -6.49 -12.20 -8.90
N ASP A 156 -6.88 -11.58 -9.99
CA ASP A 156 -6.88 -12.17 -11.32
C ASP A 156 -5.46 -12.40 -11.83
N ASP A 157 -4.55 -11.47 -11.58
CA ASP A 157 -3.12 -11.60 -11.87
C ASP A 157 -2.48 -12.75 -11.09
N VAL A 158 -2.79 -12.91 -9.79
CA VAL A 158 -2.34 -14.03 -8.97
C VAL A 158 -2.84 -15.37 -9.53
N ALA A 159 -4.11 -15.45 -9.92
CA ALA A 159 -4.67 -16.67 -10.50
C ALA A 159 -3.95 -17.04 -11.81
N ALA A 160 -3.77 -16.06 -12.70
CA ALA A 160 -3.19 -16.27 -14.01
C ALA A 160 -1.68 -16.54 -13.98
N THR A 161 -0.94 -15.82 -13.12
CA THR A 161 0.53 -15.83 -13.13
C THR A 161 1.12 -16.92 -12.21
N LEU A 162 0.44 -17.21 -11.09
CA LEU A 162 0.94 -18.16 -10.08
C LEU A 162 0.21 -19.51 -10.10
N ASP A 163 -0.75 -19.69 -10.98
CA ASP A 163 -1.60 -20.89 -11.08
C ASP A 163 -2.26 -21.27 -9.73
N VAL A 164 -2.68 -20.23 -8.97
CA VAL A 164 -3.40 -20.42 -7.72
C VAL A 164 -4.89 -20.62 -8.02
N PRO A 165 -5.52 -21.71 -7.55
CA PRO A 165 -6.96 -21.92 -7.72
C PRO A 165 -7.78 -20.75 -7.20
N ARG A 166 -8.77 -20.29 -7.98
CA ARG A 166 -9.56 -19.08 -7.70
C ARG A 166 -10.28 -19.15 -6.34
N GLU A 167 -10.71 -20.32 -5.93
CA GLU A 167 -11.35 -20.56 -4.63
C GLU A 167 -10.42 -20.31 -3.43
N ARG A 168 -9.11 -20.25 -3.63
CA ARG A 168 -8.14 -19.89 -2.59
C ARG A 168 -7.82 -18.40 -2.55
N ILE A 169 -8.27 -17.64 -3.54
CA ILE A 169 -7.97 -16.21 -3.68
C ILE A 169 -9.16 -15.39 -3.23
N HIS A 170 -8.95 -14.49 -2.29
CA HIS A 170 -9.96 -13.58 -1.76
C HIS A 170 -9.49 -12.14 -1.87
N VAL A 171 -10.43 -11.21 -2.10
CA VAL A 171 -10.11 -9.79 -2.20
C VAL A 171 -10.44 -9.10 -0.89
N ALA A 172 -9.46 -8.38 -0.33
CA ALA A 172 -9.64 -7.49 0.79
C ALA A 172 -9.08 -6.11 0.43
N TYR A 173 -9.96 -5.21 0.00
CA TYR A 173 -9.58 -3.86 -0.37
C TYR A 173 -8.95 -3.12 0.81
N PRO A 174 -7.94 -2.25 0.57
CA PRO A 174 -7.45 -1.35 1.62
C PRO A 174 -8.54 -0.38 2.03
N GLY A 175 -8.53 0.00 3.30
CA GLY A 175 -9.37 1.08 3.82
C GLY A 175 -8.62 2.40 3.88
N VAL A 176 -9.36 3.47 4.14
CA VAL A 176 -8.80 4.79 4.44
C VAL A 176 -8.89 5.06 5.93
N GLY A 177 -7.83 5.62 6.50
CA GLY A 177 -7.79 5.99 7.92
C GLY A 177 -8.66 7.23 8.21
N PRO A 178 -9.21 7.34 9.42
CA PRO A 178 -10.09 8.46 9.80
C PRO A 178 -9.40 9.84 9.81
N GLU A 179 -8.08 9.86 9.76
CA GLU A 179 -7.26 11.07 9.62
C GLU A 179 -7.39 11.73 8.25
N PHE A 180 -7.71 10.95 7.21
CA PHE A 180 -7.97 11.43 5.85
C PHE A 180 -9.44 11.87 5.75
N ARG A 181 -9.67 13.15 5.91
CA ARG A 181 -10.98 13.79 5.86
C ARG A 181 -10.84 15.23 5.34
N PRO A 182 -11.91 15.83 4.81
CA PRO A 182 -11.83 17.17 4.23
C PRO A 182 -11.48 18.26 5.25
N ASP A 183 -11.86 18.04 6.52
CA ASP A 183 -11.68 18.99 7.60
C ASP A 183 -10.32 18.81 8.28
N GLY A 184 -9.71 19.92 8.69
CA GLY A 184 -8.46 19.95 9.44
C GLY A 184 -7.41 20.88 8.83
N VAL A 185 -6.20 20.80 9.36
CA VAL A 185 -5.07 21.61 8.90
C VAL A 185 -4.77 21.30 7.43
N ARG A 186 -4.53 22.35 6.65
CA ARG A 186 -4.06 22.28 5.26
C ARG A 186 -2.60 22.72 5.21
N ALA A 187 -1.78 21.97 4.49
CA ALA A 187 -0.42 22.41 4.21
C ALA A 187 -0.47 23.60 3.25
N ASP A 188 0.37 24.60 3.52
CA ASP A 188 0.55 25.76 2.67
C ASP A 188 1.99 25.75 2.12
N LEU A 189 2.13 25.71 0.80
CA LEU A 189 3.42 25.77 0.11
C LEU A 189 3.67 27.15 -0.52
N GLY A 190 2.91 28.17 -0.10
CA GLY A 190 3.00 29.55 -0.60
C GLY A 190 2.33 29.77 -1.95
N ARG A 191 1.81 28.73 -2.59
CA ARG A 191 1.06 28.76 -3.86
C ARG A 191 0.27 27.46 -4.07
N PRO A 192 -0.74 27.48 -4.99
CA PRO A 192 -1.46 26.25 -5.35
C PRO A 192 -0.51 25.15 -5.85
N TYR A 193 -0.83 23.89 -5.55
CA TYR A 193 0.01 22.77 -6.00
C TYR A 193 -0.78 21.53 -6.40
N ALA A 194 -0.27 20.87 -7.45
CA ALA A 194 -0.57 19.48 -7.74
C ALA A 194 0.31 18.61 -6.85
N LEU A 195 -0.25 17.55 -6.27
CA LEU A 195 0.47 16.64 -5.39
C LEU A 195 0.68 15.29 -6.08
N THR A 196 1.86 14.71 -5.93
CA THR A 196 2.07 13.27 -6.15
C THR A 196 2.69 12.64 -4.91
N VAL A 197 2.17 11.47 -4.51
CA VAL A 197 2.62 10.73 -3.31
C VAL A 197 3.07 9.35 -3.74
N ALA A 198 4.39 9.12 -3.67
CA ALA A 198 4.97 7.85 -4.13
C ALA A 198 6.39 7.65 -3.62
N THR A 199 6.79 6.43 -3.32
CA THR A 199 8.22 6.09 -3.30
C THR A 199 8.81 6.36 -4.68
N LEU A 200 9.97 7.01 -4.73
CA LEU A 200 10.59 7.39 -6.02
C LEU A 200 11.15 6.14 -6.71
N GLU A 201 10.37 5.58 -7.60
CA GLU A 201 10.69 4.38 -8.37
C GLU A 201 10.15 4.48 -9.82
N PRO A 202 10.73 3.76 -10.80
CA PRO A 202 10.40 3.93 -12.22
C PRO A 202 8.91 3.77 -12.53
N ARG A 203 8.23 2.82 -11.90
CA ARG A 203 6.80 2.56 -12.13
C ARG A 203 5.88 3.73 -11.75
N LYS A 204 6.35 4.67 -10.91
CA LYS A 204 5.59 5.86 -10.51
C LYS A 204 5.60 6.97 -11.57
N ASN A 205 6.42 6.80 -12.61
CA ASN A 205 6.37 7.57 -13.84
C ASN A 205 6.55 9.09 -13.67
N LEU A 206 7.42 9.47 -12.74
CA LEU A 206 7.70 10.88 -12.48
C LEU A 206 8.29 11.61 -13.69
N SER A 207 8.96 10.90 -14.59
CA SER A 207 9.51 11.49 -15.81
C SER A 207 8.44 12.09 -16.69
N THR A 208 7.36 11.33 -16.96
CA THR A 208 6.23 11.84 -17.75
C THR A 208 5.47 12.93 -16.99
N LEU A 209 5.32 12.80 -15.66
CA LEU A 209 4.67 13.82 -14.85
C LEU A 209 5.41 15.16 -14.88
N LEU A 210 6.74 15.17 -14.84
CA LEU A 210 7.53 16.40 -14.94
C LEU A 210 7.33 17.09 -16.29
N VAL A 211 7.27 16.32 -17.39
CA VAL A 211 6.99 16.87 -18.72
C VAL A 211 5.56 17.42 -18.79
N ALA A 212 4.58 16.71 -18.23
CA ALA A 212 3.19 17.19 -18.15
C ALA A 212 3.08 18.48 -17.32
N HIS A 213 3.74 18.53 -16.15
CA HIS A 213 3.74 19.72 -15.29
C HIS A 213 4.32 20.95 -16.00
N ALA A 214 5.40 20.80 -16.78
CA ALA A 214 5.99 21.90 -17.55
C ALA A 214 5.04 22.51 -18.60
N ARG A 215 3.91 21.87 -18.89
CA ARG A 215 2.84 22.34 -19.82
C ARG A 215 1.66 22.98 -19.10
N LEU A 216 1.66 22.99 -17.77
CA LEU A 216 0.66 23.62 -16.92
C LEU A 216 1.00 25.08 -16.61
N ASP A 217 0.07 25.78 -15.98
CA ASP A 217 0.31 27.15 -15.51
C ASP A 217 1.48 27.19 -14.52
N ALA A 218 2.37 28.14 -14.70
CA ALA A 218 3.55 28.34 -13.85
C ALA A 218 3.20 28.63 -12.37
N GLU A 219 1.99 29.11 -12.09
CA GLU A 219 1.49 29.32 -10.74
C GLU A 219 1.19 28.00 -10.00
N LEU A 220 0.89 26.91 -10.70
CA LEU A 220 0.64 25.61 -10.11
C LEU A 220 1.97 24.90 -9.86
N ALA A 221 2.37 24.74 -8.60
CA ALA A 221 3.54 23.93 -8.26
C ALA A 221 3.27 22.42 -8.42
N LEU A 222 4.32 21.63 -8.59
CA LEU A 222 4.27 20.16 -8.43
C LEU A 222 4.96 19.78 -7.12
N ALA A 223 4.19 19.39 -6.13
CA ALA A 223 4.71 18.86 -4.88
C ALA A 223 4.93 17.34 -5.00
N VAL A 224 6.15 16.90 -4.80
CA VAL A 224 6.55 15.48 -4.86
C VAL A 224 6.85 15.00 -3.44
N SER A 225 5.98 14.18 -2.89
CA SER A 225 6.12 13.56 -1.57
C SER A 225 6.48 12.08 -1.71
N GLY A 226 7.61 11.67 -1.14
CA GLY A 226 8.00 10.27 -1.09
C GLY A 226 9.47 10.09 -0.76
N ALA A 227 9.77 8.93 -0.17
CA ALA A 227 11.14 8.54 0.10
C ALA A 227 11.88 8.21 -1.19
N ALA A 228 13.20 8.37 -1.16
CA ALA A 228 14.06 7.83 -2.22
C ALA A 228 13.84 6.33 -2.36
N GLY A 229 13.58 5.89 -3.57
CA GLY A 229 13.38 4.50 -3.94
C GLY A 229 14.61 3.93 -4.64
N TRP A 230 14.37 3.15 -5.66
CA TRP A 230 15.41 2.48 -6.45
C TRP A 230 15.20 2.71 -7.96
N GLY A 231 16.21 2.30 -8.73
CA GLY A 231 16.20 2.50 -10.18
C GLY A 231 16.62 3.92 -10.58
N ARG A 232 16.57 4.19 -11.88
CA ARG A 232 16.90 5.51 -12.42
C ARG A 232 15.73 6.46 -12.16
N GLN A 233 16.01 7.54 -11.45
CA GLN A 233 15.06 8.61 -11.17
C GLN A 233 15.34 9.81 -12.08
N PRO A 234 14.31 10.56 -12.51
CA PRO A 234 14.52 11.87 -13.11
C PRO A 234 15.06 12.85 -12.06
N SER A 235 15.77 13.88 -12.50
CA SER A 235 16.03 15.02 -11.64
C SER A 235 14.72 15.73 -11.30
N LEU A 236 14.51 16.01 -10.03
CA LEU A 236 13.39 16.83 -9.56
C LEU A 236 13.77 18.33 -9.47
N GLU A 237 14.98 18.69 -9.88
CA GLU A 237 15.43 20.07 -9.98
C GLU A 237 14.87 20.70 -11.26
N ALA A 238 13.59 21.09 -11.22
CA ALA A 238 12.89 21.74 -12.32
C ALA A 238 12.05 22.92 -11.80
N PRO A 239 11.85 23.99 -12.61
CA PRO A 239 11.03 25.10 -12.22
C PRO A 239 9.64 24.65 -11.75
N GLY A 240 9.18 25.20 -10.63
CA GLY A 240 7.85 24.88 -10.09
C GLY A 240 7.76 23.54 -9.35
N VAL A 241 8.81 22.72 -9.29
CA VAL A 241 8.79 21.44 -8.57
C VAL A 241 9.29 21.65 -7.14
N VAL A 242 8.51 21.15 -6.17
CA VAL A 242 8.82 21.17 -4.74
C VAL A 242 9.02 19.74 -4.26
N GLN A 243 10.27 19.38 -3.97
CA GLN A 243 10.60 18.06 -3.44
C GLN A 243 10.46 18.05 -1.91
N LEU A 244 9.48 17.32 -1.40
CA LEU A 244 9.18 17.25 0.04
C LEU A 244 9.92 16.11 0.77
N GLY A 245 10.44 15.14 0.02
CA GLY A 245 10.99 13.92 0.62
C GLY A 245 9.92 13.06 1.29
N TYR A 246 10.32 12.24 2.26
CA TYR A 246 9.38 11.41 3.02
C TYR A 246 8.51 12.28 3.93
N THR A 247 7.21 12.29 3.67
CA THR A 247 6.20 12.91 4.55
C THR A 247 5.70 11.87 5.54
N SER A 248 5.70 12.21 6.82
CA SER A 248 5.21 11.30 7.86
C SER A 248 3.70 11.05 7.74
N PRO A 249 3.19 9.90 8.21
CA PRO A 249 1.75 9.64 8.20
C PRO A 249 0.90 10.67 8.95
N ALA A 250 1.48 11.37 9.92
CA ALA A 250 0.79 12.44 10.65
C ALA A 250 0.65 13.73 9.84
N GLU A 251 1.61 14.01 8.96
CA GLU A 251 1.66 15.22 8.12
C GLU A 251 0.93 15.03 6.79
N LEU A 252 0.87 13.80 6.28
CA LEU A 252 0.34 13.47 4.97
C LEU A 252 -1.12 13.94 4.75
N PRO A 253 -2.06 13.81 5.72
CA PRO A 253 -3.42 14.32 5.53
C PRO A 253 -3.48 15.83 5.32
N ALA A 254 -2.62 16.63 5.98
CA ALA A 254 -2.56 18.07 5.77
C ALA A 254 -2.04 18.40 4.37
N LEU A 255 -1.10 17.63 3.88
CA LEU A 255 -0.55 17.78 2.53
C LEU A 255 -1.60 17.46 1.45
N TYR A 256 -2.40 16.41 1.62
CA TYR A 256 -3.54 16.15 0.71
C TYR A 256 -4.53 17.32 0.76
N ARG A 257 -5.01 17.70 1.93
CA ARG A 257 -6.01 18.79 2.07
C ARG A 257 -5.58 20.13 1.45
N GLY A 258 -4.27 20.41 1.42
CA GLY A 258 -3.72 21.64 0.81
C GLY A 258 -3.58 21.54 -0.71
N ALA A 259 -3.59 20.35 -1.29
CA ALA A 259 -3.42 20.14 -2.71
C ALA A 259 -4.64 20.59 -3.52
N SER A 260 -4.40 21.17 -4.70
CA SER A 260 -5.45 21.51 -5.66
C SER A 260 -5.91 20.26 -6.46
N VAL A 261 -5.00 19.29 -6.66
CA VAL A 261 -5.26 18.04 -7.36
C VAL A 261 -4.21 17.02 -6.98
N LEU A 262 -4.58 15.73 -6.86
CA LEU A 262 -3.64 14.62 -6.86
C LEU A 262 -3.38 14.18 -8.29
N VAL A 263 -2.10 13.99 -8.68
CA VAL A 263 -1.73 13.38 -9.96
C VAL A 263 -0.97 12.08 -9.69
N TYR A 264 -1.55 10.97 -10.16
CA TYR A 264 -1.04 9.62 -9.88
C TYR A 264 -0.85 8.81 -11.18
N PRO A 265 0.20 9.11 -11.97
CA PRO A 265 0.40 8.59 -13.32
C PRO A 265 1.13 7.24 -13.35
N SER A 266 0.97 6.42 -12.32
CA SER A 266 1.68 5.15 -12.17
C SER A 266 1.43 4.22 -13.35
N LEU A 267 2.48 3.54 -13.82
CA LEU A 267 2.43 2.57 -14.91
C LEU A 267 1.81 1.23 -14.47
N PHE A 268 1.90 0.91 -13.19
CA PHE A 268 1.36 -0.32 -12.62
C PHE A 268 1.21 -0.17 -11.10
N GLU A 269 0.09 -0.65 -10.54
CA GLU A 269 -0.18 -0.67 -9.11
C GLU A 269 -0.85 -2.00 -8.69
N GLY A 270 -0.81 -2.29 -7.39
CA GLY A 270 -1.69 -3.32 -6.84
C GLY A 270 -3.10 -2.81 -6.57
N PHE A 271 -3.22 -1.51 -6.21
CA PHE A 271 -4.51 -0.89 -5.92
C PHE A 271 -4.50 0.64 -6.12
N GLY A 272 -3.64 1.39 -5.41
CA GLY A 272 -3.59 2.85 -5.50
C GLY A 272 -4.16 3.56 -4.27
N MET A 273 -3.73 3.21 -3.06
CA MET A 273 -4.17 3.87 -1.80
C MET A 273 -4.11 5.41 -1.83
N PRO A 274 -3.09 6.08 -2.41
CA PRO A 274 -3.05 7.54 -2.51
C PRO A 274 -4.25 8.16 -3.20
N VAL A 275 -4.88 7.45 -4.14
CA VAL A 275 -6.11 7.88 -4.82
C VAL A 275 -7.25 8.02 -3.82
N LEU A 276 -7.48 7.00 -3.00
CA LEU A 276 -8.52 7.02 -1.97
C LEU A 276 -8.23 8.04 -0.86
N GLU A 277 -6.96 8.18 -0.45
CA GLU A 277 -6.54 9.14 0.56
C GLU A 277 -6.83 10.59 0.12
N ALA A 278 -6.56 10.91 -1.16
CA ALA A 278 -6.88 12.21 -1.74
C ALA A 278 -8.40 12.45 -1.82
N MET A 279 -9.16 11.47 -2.31
CA MET A 279 -10.62 11.54 -2.36
C MET A 279 -11.24 11.75 -1.00
N ALA A 280 -10.75 11.05 0.02
CA ALA A 280 -11.20 11.20 1.41
C ALA A 280 -10.90 12.61 1.97
N CYS A 281 -9.82 13.23 1.50
CA CYS A 281 -9.48 14.61 1.84
C CYS A 281 -10.24 15.66 1.01
N GLY A 282 -11.14 15.25 0.10
CA GLY A 282 -11.90 16.13 -0.78
C GLY A 282 -11.08 16.72 -1.93
N VAL A 283 -10.03 16.03 -2.36
CA VAL A 283 -9.11 16.48 -3.42
C VAL A 283 -9.44 15.74 -4.71
N PRO A 284 -9.63 16.45 -5.84
CA PRO A 284 -9.83 15.83 -7.13
C PRO A 284 -8.58 15.01 -7.55
N VAL A 285 -8.80 13.95 -8.30
CA VAL A 285 -7.75 13.02 -8.68
C VAL A 285 -7.64 12.90 -10.20
N VAL A 286 -6.42 12.97 -10.69
CA VAL A 286 -6.01 12.52 -12.03
C VAL A 286 -5.13 11.30 -11.88
N ALA A 287 -5.54 10.18 -12.46
CA ALA A 287 -4.81 8.92 -12.35
C ALA A 287 -4.54 8.31 -13.73
N SER A 288 -3.55 7.43 -13.77
CA SER A 288 -3.27 6.63 -14.96
C SER A 288 -4.50 5.82 -15.39
N SER A 289 -4.68 5.68 -16.70
CA SER A 289 -5.72 4.80 -17.30
C SER A 289 -5.39 3.31 -17.23
N HIS A 290 -4.28 2.93 -16.57
CA HIS A 290 -3.94 1.52 -16.39
C HIS A 290 -4.99 0.78 -15.56
N PRO A 291 -5.45 -0.44 -15.94
CA PRO A 291 -6.53 -1.16 -15.27
C PRO A 291 -6.30 -1.45 -13.77
N SER A 292 -5.05 -1.51 -13.33
CA SER A 292 -4.72 -1.71 -11.91
C SER A 292 -5.21 -0.59 -10.98
N LEU A 293 -5.65 0.54 -11.53
CA LEU A 293 -6.21 1.67 -10.78
C LEU A 293 -7.73 1.79 -10.93
N ASP A 294 -8.39 0.93 -11.71
CA ASP A 294 -9.83 1.05 -11.98
C ASP A 294 -10.66 1.00 -10.71
N GLU A 295 -10.32 0.08 -9.80
CA GLU A 295 -11.07 -0.11 -8.55
C GLU A 295 -10.86 1.03 -7.54
N ALA A 296 -9.65 1.59 -7.49
CA ALA A 296 -9.36 2.74 -6.63
C ALA A 296 -9.97 4.04 -7.17
N CYS A 297 -10.05 4.18 -8.50
CA CYS A 297 -10.56 5.39 -9.15
C CYS A 297 -12.09 5.39 -9.28
N GLY A 298 -12.69 4.24 -9.59
CA GLY A 298 -14.09 4.19 -10.02
C GLY A 298 -14.36 5.24 -11.10
N ASP A 299 -15.53 5.85 -11.03
CA ASP A 299 -15.91 6.99 -11.87
C ASP A 299 -15.57 8.36 -11.24
N ALA A 300 -14.82 8.35 -10.12
CA ALA A 300 -14.55 9.55 -9.31
C ALA A 300 -13.20 10.22 -9.61
N ALA A 301 -12.42 9.70 -10.56
CA ALA A 301 -11.15 10.26 -10.99
C ALA A 301 -11.12 10.47 -12.51
N LEU A 302 -10.42 11.51 -12.95
CA LEU A 302 -10.07 11.63 -14.36
C LEU A 302 -8.93 10.68 -14.70
N ARG A 303 -9.03 10.02 -15.84
CA ARG A 303 -8.06 9.01 -16.26
C ARG A 303 -7.30 9.50 -17.50
N ALA A 304 -5.98 9.37 -17.48
CA ALA A 304 -5.11 9.77 -18.57
C ALA A 304 -4.14 8.65 -18.95
N ASP A 305 -3.75 8.59 -20.23
CA ASP A 305 -2.67 7.70 -20.64
C ASP A 305 -1.39 8.12 -19.91
N PRO A 306 -0.78 7.22 -19.11
CA PRO A 306 0.41 7.54 -18.35
C PRO A 306 1.63 7.83 -19.21
N LEU A 307 1.63 7.46 -20.50
CA LEU A 307 2.73 7.70 -21.43
C LEU A 307 2.55 9.00 -22.23
N ASP A 308 1.38 9.63 -22.13
CA ASP A 308 1.08 10.89 -22.82
C ASP A 308 1.07 12.08 -21.83
N PRO A 309 2.12 12.92 -21.81
CA PRO A 309 2.18 14.08 -20.94
C PRO A 309 1.15 15.17 -21.31
N ASP A 310 0.67 15.24 -22.55
CA ASP A 310 -0.40 16.17 -22.93
C ASP A 310 -1.74 15.71 -22.35
N ALA A 311 -2.06 14.43 -22.45
CA ALA A 311 -3.26 13.86 -21.84
C ALA A 311 -3.27 14.06 -20.31
N ILE A 312 -2.14 13.90 -19.63
CA ILE A 312 -2.02 14.16 -18.19
C ILE A 312 -2.25 15.64 -17.90
N ALA A 313 -1.63 16.56 -18.65
CA ALA A 313 -1.78 18.00 -18.42
C ALA A 313 -3.23 18.46 -18.67
N ASP A 314 -3.89 17.95 -19.72
CA ASP A 314 -5.29 18.26 -20.03
C ASP A 314 -6.23 17.72 -18.94
N ALA A 315 -5.99 16.50 -18.43
CA ALA A 315 -6.76 15.95 -17.33
C ALA A 315 -6.58 16.78 -16.04
N VAL A 316 -5.39 17.32 -15.77
CA VAL A 316 -5.16 18.22 -14.63
C VAL A 316 -5.96 19.51 -14.77
N ARG A 317 -5.97 20.17 -15.96
CA ARG A 317 -6.78 21.37 -16.20
C ARG A 317 -8.27 21.10 -15.96
N GLN A 318 -8.78 20.01 -16.54
CA GLN A 318 -10.18 19.58 -16.33
C GLN A 318 -10.49 19.29 -14.85
N ALA A 319 -9.55 18.65 -14.11
CA ALA A 319 -9.73 18.36 -12.69
C ALA A 319 -9.82 19.64 -11.86
N LEU A 320 -9.05 20.67 -12.19
CA LEU A 320 -9.10 21.97 -11.52
C LEU A 320 -10.42 22.71 -11.79
N GLU A 321 -10.91 22.67 -13.03
CA GLU A 321 -12.20 23.26 -13.43
C GLU A 321 -13.39 22.56 -12.77
N ARG A 322 -13.35 21.22 -12.67
CA ARG A 322 -14.41 20.38 -12.12
C ARG A 322 -14.17 19.96 -10.66
N SER A 323 -13.34 20.71 -9.93
CA SER A 323 -12.81 20.24 -8.65
C SER A 323 -13.92 19.93 -7.61
N ARG A 324 -14.99 20.73 -7.54
CA ARG A 324 -16.12 20.51 -6.62
C ARG A 324 -16.90 19.23 -6.97
N GLU A 325 -17.13 19.00 -8.24
CA GLU A 325 -17.83 17.80 -8.74
C GLU A 325 -17.03 16.55 -8.41
N LEU A 326 -15.74 16.52 -8.80
CA LEU A 326 -14.86 15.38 -8.58
C LEU A 326 -14.63 15.10 -7.08
N ALA A 327 -14.53 16.16 -6.27
CA ALA A 327 -14.42 16.00 -4.81
C ALA A 327 -15.68 15.34 -4.22
N ALA A 328 -16.88 15.70 -4.70
CA ALA A 328 -18.13 15.10 -4.26
C ALA A 328 -18.23 13.63 -4.69
N CYS A 329 -17.89 13.31 -5.94
CA CYS A 329 -17.83 11.93 -6.44
C CYS A 329 -16.81 11.10 -5.66
N GLY A 330 -15.61 11.64 -5.39
CA GLY A 330 -14.59 10.99 -4.60
C GLY A 330 -15.02 10.68 -3.17
N ALA A 331 -15.69 11.65 -2.52
CA ALA A 331 -16.22 11.47 -1.17
C ALA A 331 -17.28 10.36 -1.08
N GLU A 332 -18.10 10.19 -2.11
CA GLU A 332 -19.06 9.08 -2.19
C GLU A 332 -18.35 7.74 -2.43
N HIS A 333 -17.42 7.72 -3.40
CA HIS A 333 -16.69 6.51 -3.78
C HIS A 333 -15.91 5.91 -2.59
N VAL A 334 -15.23 6.73 -1.81
CA VAL A 334 -14.34 6.29 -0.72
C VAL A 334 -15.11 5.70 0.47
N ARG A 335 -16.41 5.90 0.61
CA ARG A 335 -17.22 5.41 1.76
C ARG A 335 -17.18 3.90 1.93
N SER A 336 -17.05 3.16 0.84
CA SER A 336 -16.99 1.69 0.87
C SER A 336 -15.61 1.14 1.25
N PHE A 337 -14.57 1.98 1.27
CA PHE A 337 -13.20 1.57 1.54
C PHE A 337 -12.82 1.86 2.99
N THR A 338 -13.27 1.01 3.91
CA THR A 338 -12.95 1.12 5.33
C THR A 338 -12.09 -0.04 5.80
N TRP A 339 -11.30 0.19 6.85
CA TRP A 339 -10.51 -0.90 7.45
C TRP A 339 -11.38 -1.96 8.09
N LEU A 340 -12.60 -1.62 8.52
CA LEU A 340 -13.56 -2.60 9.03
C LEU A 340 -14.04 -3.54 7.91
N GLU A 341 -14.35 -3.04 6.71
CA GLU A 341 -14.71 -3.88 5.56
C GLU A 341 -13.51 -4.75 5.10
N ASN A 342 -12.29 -4.19 5.13
CA ASN A 342 -11.06 -4.97 4.91
C ASN A 342 -10.96 -6.14 5.88
N ALA A 343 -11.19 -5.89 7.18
CA ALA A 343 -11.16 -6.93 8.21
C ALA A 343 -12.26 -7.98 8.00
N ARG A 344 -13.48 -7.57 7.67
CA ARG A 344 -14.59 -8.49 7.36
C ARG A 344 -14.25 -9.42 6.21
N ALA A 345 -13.63 -8.89 5.15
CA ALA A 345 -13.18 -9.71 4.02
C ALA A 345 -12.09 -10.73 4.42
N HIS A 346 -11.14 -10.35 5.27
CA HIS A 346 -10.14 -11.27 5.81
C HIS A 346 -10.80 -12.37 6.66
N LEU A 347 -11.68 -12.00 7.59
CA LEU A 347 -12.37 -12.94 8.48
C LEU A 347 -13.21 -13.93 7.68
N ALA A 348 -14.00 -13.45 6.73
CA ALA A 348 -14.80 -14.31 5.85
C ALA A 348 -13.93 -15.30 5.05
N ALA A 349 -12.77 -14.85 4.54
CA ALA A 349 -11.82 -15.71 3.85
C ALA A 349 -11.24 -16.80 4.75
N TRP A 350 -10.95 -16.49 6.02
CA TRP A 350 -10.38 -17.45 6.98
C TRP A 350 -11.44 -18.39 7.56
N GLU A 351 -12.69 -17.97 7.70
CA GLU A 351 -13.81 -18.78 8.21
C GLU A 351 -14.37 -19.74 7.16
N SER A 352 -14.09 -19.49 5.89
CA SER A 352 -14.53 -20.35 4.77
C SER A 352 -13.70 -21.64 4.59
N ARG A 353 -12.69 -21.90 5.47
CA ARG A 353 -11.73 -23.01 5.33
C ARG A 353 -11.75 -24.01 6.49
#